data_97827c5cb6dac19d297863ccf1b0631d
#
_entry.id   97827c5cb6dac19d297863ccf1b0631d
#
_cell.length_a   1.000
_cell.length_b   1.000
_cell.length_c   1.000
_cell.angle_alpha   90.00
_cell.angle_beta   90.00
_cell.angle_gamma   90.00
#
_symmetry.space_group_name_H-M   'P 1'
#
loop_
_entity.id
_entity.type
_entity.pdbx_description
1 polymer ?
#
loop_
_entity_poly.entity_id
_entity_poly.type
_entity_poly.pdbx_seq_one_letter_code
_entity_poly.pdbx_strand_id
1 'polypeptide(L)'
;MINKSWRLARVGLFVGLTVAATSQGVAQDTVSQNSESTKAPLVIQELGSFTAGGTMTKRPGEFDPKNPTDPAGQTYRGDHLYTFYQIPVDARELPIVMWHGYGQFSKTWESTPDGREGFQSLFLRRQFPVYLIDQPRRGNAGRSMVGTTIEPTPDEQLWFGMFRVGVWPDYFDGVQFARDEDTLNQYFRQMTPDTGPFDVDVMSDAMSALYDKIGEGILFTHSHSGGLGWSAAMKNDNIRAIVSFEPGSNFVFPEGQVPEPLPSSYDTLKGVPVSVSEFRELTDIPILIVYGDYIPEEPSDIPTQDAWRVRLEMARKWRDTVNEHGGDVTLIHLPDIGITGNTHFPFSDLNNVQIADLVTEFLSEHQLDQ
;
A
#
# COMPACT_ATOMS: atom_id res chain seq x y z
N MET A 1 52.97 -66.78 13.28
CA MET A 1 54.39 -67.19 12.93
C MET A 1 55.10 -65.93 12.51
N ILE A 2 55.99 -65.42 13.36
CA ILE A 2 57.40 -65.14 13.06
C ILE A 2 57.55 -63.96 12.06
N ASN A 3 58.21 -62.89 12.32
CA ASN A 3 59.20 -62.42 13.26
C ASN A 3 60.00 -61.26 12.57
N LYS A 4 60.43 -60.29 13.40
CA LYS A 4 61.65 -59.53 13.37
C LYS A 4 61.90 -58.46 12.31
N SER A 5 61.87 -57.23 12.75
CA SER A 5 62.95 -56.36 13.20
C SER A 5 64.20 -56.32 12.31
N TRP A 6 64.71 -55.10 11.96
CA TRP A 6 66.04 -54.62 12.34
C TRP A 6 66.18 -53.12 12.01
N ARG A 7 66.81 -52.42 12.95
CA ARG A 7 67.32 -51.06 12.89
C ARG A 7 68.56 -50.96 12.00
N LEU A 8 68.83 -49.80 11.45
CA LEU A 8 70.18 -49.19 11.61
C LEU A 8 70.17 -47.72 11.13
N ALA A 9 70.83 -46.90 11.88
CA ALA A 9 71.12 -45.51 11.70
C ALA A 9 72.31 -45.25 10.75
N ARG A 10 72.39 -44.08 10.14
CA ARG A 10 73.55 -43.18 10.13
C ARG A 10 73.39 -42.05 9.12
N VAL A 11 73.55 -40.83 9.69
CA VAL A 11 74.54 -39.78 9.40
C VAL A 11 74.43 -39.04 8.07
N GLY A 12 73.93 -37.90 8.03
CA GLY A 12 74.37 -36.53 7.91
C GLY A 12 75.07 -36.13 6.58
N LEU A 13 74.48 -35.20 5.92
CA LEU A 13 75.23 -34.12 5.23
C LEU A 13 74.36 -32.85 5.08
N PHE A 14 74.79 -31.77 5.67
CA PHE A 14 74.21 -30.44 5.47
C PHE A 14 74.64 -29.91 4.10
N VAL A 15 73.64 -29.60 3.24
CA VAL A 15 73.83 -28.64 2.14
C VAL A 15 72.73 -27.60 2.24
N GLY A 16 73.17 -26.38 2.59
CA GLY A 16 72.29 -25.25 2.62
C GLY A 16 71.83 -24.85 1.22
N LEU A 17 70.55 -24.83 0.99
CA LEU A 17 69.92 -24.11 -0.11
C LEU A 17 68.99 -23.05 0.50
N THR A 18 69.41 -21.78 0.34
CA THR A 18 68.56 -20.61 0.56
C THR A 18 67.46 -20.62 -0.49
N VAL A 19 66.23 -20.96 -0.08
CA VAL A 19 65.01 -20.74 -0.88
C VAL A 19 64.42 -19.42 -0.43
N ALA A 20 64.44 -18.44 -1.32
CA ALA A 20 63.70 -17.19 -1.14
C ALA A 20 62.21 -17.48 -1.07
N ALA A 21 61.62 -17.28 0.09
CA ALA A 21 60.17 -17.34 0.26
C ALA A 21 59.54 -16.07 -0.33
N THR A 22 58.99 -16.19 -1.52
CA THR A 22 58.01 -15.21 -2.02
C THR A 22 56.73 -15.39 -1.23
N SER A 23 56.47 -14.48 -0.28
CA SER A 23 55.18 -14.36 0.37
C SER A 23 54.15 -13.91 -0.65
N GLN A 24 53.37 -14.84 -1.19
CA GLN A 24 52.11 -14.51 -1.79
C GLN A 24 51.17 -14.06 -0.65
N GLY A 25 50.94 -12.74 -0.59
CA GLY A 25 49.90 -12.18 0.24
C GLY A 25 48.57 -12.71 -0.24
N VAL A 26 47.98 -13.62 0.53
CA VAL A 26 46.55 -13.90 0.42
C VAL A 26 45.86 -12.62 0.86
N ALA A 27 45.34 -11.87 -0.10
CA ALA A 27 44.38 -10.80 0.20
C ALA A 27 43.21 -11.47 0.94
N GLN A 28 43.16 -11.32 2.25
CA GLN A 28 41.94 -11.49 2.99
C GLN A 28 41.03 -10.38 2.49
N ASP A 29 40.06 -10.77 1.61
CA ASP A 29 38.86 -10.02 1.43
C ASP A 29 38.22 -9.84 2.80
N THR A 30 38.51 -8.71 3.43
CA THR A 30 37.70 -8.21 4.51
C THR A 30 36.34 -7.90 3.89
N VAL A 31 35.47 -8.90 3.88
CA VAL A 31 34.03 -8.65 3.80
C VAL A 31 33.75 -7.64 4.90
N SER A 32 33.58 -6.39 4.51
CA SER A 32 33.03 -5.36 5.35
C SER A 32 31.67 -5.90 5.80
N GLN A 33 31.65 -6.48 6.99
CA GLN A 33 30.40 -6.66 7.71
C GLN A 33 29.93 -5.24 8.01
N ASN A 34 29.14 -4.67 7.08
CA ASN A 34 28.21 -3.63 7.44
C ASN A 34 27.46 -4.19 8.65
N SER A 35 27.71 -3.65 9.81
CA SER A 35 26.87 -3.84 10.97
C SER A 35 25.51 -3.22 10.60
N GLU A 36 24.67 -3.99 9.91
CA GLU A 36 23.25 -3.73 9.96
C GLU A 36 22.92 -3.70 11.45
N SER A 37 22.61 -2.53 11.94
CA SER A 37 21.98 -2.34 13.24
C SER A 37 20.78 -3.29 13.22
N THR A 38 20.87 -4.42 13.91
CA THR A 38 19.80 -5.40 13.96
C THR A 38 18.61 -4.70 14.58
N LYS A 39 17.62 -4.36 13.75
CA LYS A 39 16.37 -3.75 14.22
C LYS A 39 15.80 -4.63 15.33
N ALA A 40 15.27 -4.01 16.38
CA ALA A 40 14.60 -4.75 17.46
C ALA A 40 13.50 -5.65 16.88
N PRO A 41 13.30 -6.87 17.42
CA PRO A 41 12.21 -7.74 16.99
C PRO A 41 10.86 -7.02 17.05
N LEU A 42 9.99 -7.30 16.08
CA LEU A 42 8.57 -7.00 16.19
C LEU A 42 7.92 -8.06 17.09
N VAL A 43 7.29 -7.64 18.19
CA VAL A 43 6.60 -8.53 19.11
C VAL A 43 5.10 -8.37 18.91
N ILE A 44 4.47 -9.40 18.39
CA ILE A 44 3.04 -9.43 18.07
C ILE A 44 2.31 -10.21 19.14
N GLN A 45 1.31 -9.58 19.77
CA GLN A 45 0.44 -10.18 20.75
C GLN A 45 -0.61 -11.09 20.11
N GLU A 46 -1.20 -10.61 18.99
CA GLU A 46 -2.25 -11.33 18.26
C GLU A 46 -2.12 -11.09 16.76
N LEU A 47 -2.43 -12.10 15.97
CA LEU A 47 -2.59 -11.99 14.53
C LEU A 47 -3.69 -12.92 14.05
N GLY A 48 -4.33 -12.56 12.94
CA GLY A 48 -5.37 -13.39 12.35
C GLY A 48 -5.91 -12.81 11.05
N SER A 49 -6.96 -13.43 10.55
CA SER A 49 -7.66 -12.95 9.36
C SER A 49 -9.13 -13.28 9.43
N PHE A 50 -9.94 -12.46 8.75
CA PHE A 50 -11.37 -12.70 8.56
C PHE A 50 -11.88 -11.96 7.33
N THR A 51 -13.16 -12.13 7.04
CA THR A 51 -13.87 -11.40 5.97
C THR A 51 -14.98 -10.54 6.56
N ALA A 52 -15.30 -9.41 5.91
CA ALA A 52 -16.38 -8.53 6.31
C ALA A 52 -17.22 -8.11 5.11
N GLY A 53 -18.49 -7.79 5.35
CA GLY A 53 -19.44 -7.43 4.30
C GLY A 53 -19.80 -8.56 3.34
N GLY A 54 -20.17 -8.17 2.13
CA GLY A 54 -20.54 -9.08 1.06
C GLY A 54 -21.99 -9.56 1.09
N THR A 55 -22.33 -10.35 0.10
CA THR A 55 -23.68 -10.87 -0.12
C THR A 55 -23.70 -12.39 -0.19
N MET A 56 -24.86 -12.96 0.13
CA MET A 56 -25.13 -14.38 -0.06
C MET A 56 -26.36 -14.56 -0.95
N THR A 57 -26.24 -15.42 -1.96
CA THR A 57 -27.37 -15.89 -2.76
C THR A 57 -27.61 -17.37 -2.52
N LYS A 58 -28.87 -17.81 -2.70
CA LYS A 58 -29.27 -19.22 -2.68
C LYS A 58 -30.06 -19.53 -3.93
N ARG A 59 -29.70 -20.60 -4.62
CA ARG A 59 -30.50 -21.11 -5.74
C ARG A 59 -31.82 -21.72 -5.24
N PRO A 60 -32.93 -21.58 -5.97
CA PRO A 60 -34.18 -22.25 -5.63
C PRO A 60 -34.02 -23.76 -5.50
N GLY A 61 -34.87 -24.40 -4.68
CA GLY A 61 -34.86 -25.83 -4.43
C GLY A 61 -34.13 -26.24 -3.18
N GLU A 62 -33.89 -27.53 -3.03
CA GLU A 62 -33.19 -28.13 -1.90
C GLU A 62 -31.90 -28.82 -2.39
N PHE A 63 -30.84 -28.74 -1.59
CA PHE A 63 -29.59 -29.40 -1.91
C PHE A 63 -29.69 -30.91 -1.67
N ASP A 64 -29.35 -31.70 -2.69
CA ASP A 64 -29.26 -33.16 -2.59
C ASP A 64 -27.78 -33.59 -2.47
N PRO A 65 -27.36 -34.15 -1.32
CA PRO A 65 -25.97 -34.62 -1.15
C PRO A 65 -25.62 -35.82 -2.04
N LYS A 66 -26.61 -36.51 -2.64
CA LYS A 66 -26.37 -37.57 -3.62
C LYS A 66 -26.13 -37.06 -5.03
N ASN A 67 -26.52 -35.80 -5.30
CA ASN A 67 -26.23 -35.10 -6.55
C ASN A 67 -25.61 -33.71 -6.29
N PRO A 68 -24.39 -33.65 -5.78
CA PRO A 68 -23.78 -32.41 -5.28
C PRO A 68 -23.46 -31.38 -6.38
N THR A 69 -23.55 -31.75 -7.65
CA THR A 69 -23.36 -30.86 -8.80
C THR A 69 -24.63 -30.17 -9.28
N ASP A 70 -25.80 -30.62 -8.81
CA ASP A 70 -27.06 -29.92 -9.07
C ASP A 70 -27.06 -28.54 -8.42
N PRO A 71 -27.40 -27.46 -9.13
CA PRO A 71 -27.45 -26.12 -8.58
C PRO A 71 -28.56 -25.88 -7.56
N ALA A 72 -29.57 -26.77 -7.47
CA ALA A 72 -30.71 -26.62 -6.57
C ALA A 72 -30.28 -26.53 -5.11
N GLY A 73 -30.74 -25.50 -4.39
CA GLY A 73 -30.44 -25.27 -2.98
C GLY A 73 -28.99 -24.83 -2.69
N GLN A 74 -28.11 -24.74 -3.69
CA GLN A 74 -26.75 -24.28 -3.55
C GLN A 74 -26.66 -22.80 -3.12
N THR A 75 -25.68 -22.46 -2.30
CA THR A 75 -25.43 -21.08 -1.85
C THR A 75 -24.10 -20.56 -2.39
N TYR A 76 -24.05 -19.26 -2.62
CA TYR A 76 -22.83 -18.55 -3.00
C TYR A 76 -22.66 -17.30 -2.14
N ARG A 77 -21.45 -17.05 -1.68
CA ARG A 77 -21.05 -15.84 -0.94
C ARG A 77 -19.95 -15.14 -1.70
N GLY A 78 -20.10 -13.83 -1.95
CA GLY A 78 -19.13 -13.01 -2.67
C GLY A 78 -19.23 -11.55 -2.28
N ASP A 79 -18.44 -10.71 -2.94
CA ASP A 79 -18.36 -9.27 -2.73
C ASP A 79 -18.04 -8.86 -1.28
N HIS A 80 -17.37 -9.73 -0.49
CA HIS A 80 -16.80 -9.43 0.82
C HIS A 80 -15.39 -8.88 0.67
N LEU A 81 -14.90 -8.10 1.62
CA LEU A 81 -13.48 -7.83 1.78
C LEU A 81 -12.81 -8.96 2.59
N TYR A 82 -11.50 -9.11 2.40
CA TYR A 82 -10.62 -9.90 3.25
C TYR A 82 -9.76 -8.96 4.08
N THR A 83 -9.49 -9.30 5.35
CA THR A 83 -8.52 -8.59 6.16
C THR A 83 -7.59 -9.56 6.88
N PHE A 84 -6.29 -9.20 6.93
CA PHE A 84 -5.27 -9.77 7.77
C PHE A 84 -4.85 -8.72 8.79
N TYR A 85 -4.82 -9.09 10.08
CA TYR A 85 -4.49 -8.14 11.12
C TYR A 85 -3.35 -8.63 12.02
N GLN A 86 -2.63 -7.68 12.58
CA GLN A 86 -1.59 -7.88 13.59
C GLN A 86 -1.74 -6.82 14.68
N ILE A 87 -1.72 -7.27 15.93
CA ILE A 87 -1.79 -6.43 17.12
C ILE A 87 -0.45 -6.56 17.85
N PRO A 88 0.34 -5.48 17.97
CA PRO A 88 1.59 -5.53 18.72
C PRO A 88 1.34 -5.60 20.23
N VAL A 89 2.36 -5.98 20.99
CA VAL A 89 2.33 -5.86 22.46
C VAL A 89 2.31 -4.37 22.83
N ASP A 90 1.57 -4.02 23.86
CA ASP A 90 1.36 -2.63 24.29
C ASP A 90 0.77 -1.75 23.17
N ALA A 91 -0.22 -2.30 22.46
CA ALA A 91 -0.85 -1.66 21.32
C ALA A 91 -1.61 -0.38 21.73
N ARG A 92 -1.59 0.60 20.84
CA ARG A 92 -2.44 1.79 20.86
C ARG A 92 -3.91 1.41 20.73
N GLU A 93 -4.81 2.29 21.14
CA GLU A 93 -6.26 2.01 21.15
C GLU A 93 -6.83 1.92 19.73
N LEU A 94 -6.46 2.85 18.84
CA LEU A 94 -7.00 2.92 17.49
C LEU A 94 -6.17 2.10 16.49
N PRO A 95 -6.75 1.08 15.85
CA PRO A 95 -6.10 0.38 14.75
C PRO A 95 -6.02 1.24 13.49
N ILE A 96 -5.02 0.95 12.66
CA ILE A 96 -4.89 1.48 11.31
C ILE A 96 -5.35 0.41 10.32
N VAL A 97 -6.37 0.74 9.52
CA VAL A 97 -6.84 -0.06 8.39
C VAL A 97 -6.20 0.49 7.11
N MET A 98 -5.49 -0.34 6.35
CA MET A 98 -4.76 0.09 5.16
C MET A 98 -5.43 -0.47 3.89
N TRP A 99 -5.95 0.45 3.06
CA TRP A 99 -6.67 0.16 1.82
C TRP A 99 -5.84 0.53 0.60
N HIS A 100 -5.55 -0.44 -0.24
CA HIS A 100 -4.68 -0.32 -1.43
C HIS A 100 -5.32 0.46 -2.59
N GLY A 101 -4.50 0.86 -3.56
CA GLY A 101 -4.91 1.53 -4.79
C GLY A 101 -5.39 0.59 -5.92
N TYR A 102 -5.62 1.16 -7.10
CA TYR A 102 -5.99 0.41 -8.30
C TYR A 102 -4.86 -0.53 -8.72
N GLY A 103 -5.26 -1.73 -9.17
CA GLY A 103 -4.28 -2.75 -9.56
C GLY A 103 -3.44 -3.31 -8.42
N GLN A 104 -3.67 -2.89 -7.17
CA GLN A 104 -2.92 -3.30 -5.98
C GLN A 104 -3.75 -4.23 -5.09
N PHE A 105 -3.10 -4.85 -4.11
CA PHE A 105 -3.70 -5.59 -3.00
C PHE A 105 -2.88 -5.34 -1.74
N SER A 106 -3.20 -5.98 -0.63
CA SER A 106 -2.58 -5.77 0.69
C SER A 106 -1.05 -5.75 0.66
N LYS A 107 -0.42 -6.51 -0.26
CA LYS A 107 1.04 -6.57 -0.45
C LYS A 107 1.71 -5.20 -0.56
N THR A 108 1.03 -4.19 -1.10
CA THR A 108 1.59 -2.84 -1.29
C THR A 108 2.01 -2.18 0.02
N TRP A 109 1.43 -2.60 1.16
CA TRP A 109 1.71 -2.08 2.50
C TRP A 109 2.71 -2.92 3.30
N GLU A 110 2.98 -4.19 2.89
CA GLU A 110 3.77 -5.15 3.65
C GLU A 110 5.27 -4.82 3.62
N SER A 111 5.92 -5.05 2.51
CA SER A 111 7.32 -4.68 2.26
C SER A 111 7.43 -3.92 0.95
N THR A 112 8.36 -2.99 0.91
CA THR A 112 8.66 -2.22 -0.30
C THR A 112 9.21 -3.13 -1.42
N PRO A 113 9.12 -2.73 -2.69
CA PRO A 113 9.63 -3.52 -3.81
C PRO A 113 11.14 -3.84 -3.71
N ASP A 114 11.93 -2.97 -3.08
CA ASP A 114 13.36 -3.13 -2.82
C ASP A 114 13.65 -3.89 -1.49
N GLY A 115 12.63 -4.48 -0.85
CA GLY A 115 12.76 -5.40 0.29
C GLY A 115 12.86 -4.76 1.67
N ARG A 116 12.72 -3.43 1.79
CA ARG A 116 12.67 -2.73 3.09
C ARG A 116 11.32 -2.96 3.80
N GLU A 117 11.24 -2.54 5.06
CA GLU A 117 9.97 -2.51 5.79
C GLU A 117 9.00 -1.51 5.15
N GLY A 118 7.80 -1.98 4.80
CA GLY A 118 6.69 -1.14 4.40
C GLY A 118 5.90 -0.61 5.59
N PHE A 119 4.83 0.12 5.31
CA PHE A 119 4.04 0.80 6.33
C PHE A 119 3.45 -0.13 7.38
N GLN A 120 3.07 -1.35 7.02
CA GLN A 120 2.64 -2.37 7.99
C GLN A 120 3.66 -2.49 9.14
N SER A 121 4.93 -2.79 8.81
CA SER A 121 5.97 -2.96 9.81
C SER A 121 6.31 -1.66 10.54
N LEU A 122 6.32 -0.53 9.82
CA LEU A 122 6.63 0.77 10.39
C LEU A 122 5.58 1.21 11.43
N PHE A 123 4.30 0.95 11.20
CA PHE A 123 3.23 1.30 12.15
C PHE A 123 3.09 0.27 13.28
N LEU A 124 3.34 -1.01 13.03
CA LEU A 124 3.48 -2.00 14.10
C LEU A 124 4.62 -1.63 15.08
N ARG A 125 5.77 -1.10 14.58
CA ARG A 125 6.86 -0.60 15.44
C ARG A 125 6.47 0.66 16.23
N ARG A 126 5.48 1.42 15.75
CA ARG A 126 4.87 2.55 16.44
C ARG A 126 3.70 2.15 17.33
N GLN A 127 3.55 0.83 17.54
CA GLN A 127 2.54 0.21 18.41
C GLN A 127 1.08 0.35 17.93
N PHE A 128 0.84 0.69 16.68
CA PHE A 128 -0.50 0.64 16.12
C PHE A 128 -0.87 -0.81 15.75
N PRO A 129 -2.08 -1.30 16.11
CA PRO A 129 -2.66 -2.47 15.46
C PRO A 129 -2.84 -2.16 13.97
N VAL A 130 -2.47 -3.11 13.10
CA VAL A 130 -2.55 -2.92 11.64
C VAL A 130 -3.45 -3.97 11.02
N TYR A 131 -4.41 -3.50 10.22
CA TYR A 131 -5.32 -4.30 9.42
C TYR A 131 -5.06 -4.04 7.95
N LEU A 132 -4.53 -5.02 7.24
CA LEU A 132 -4.36 -4.97 5.80
C LEU A 132 -5.60 -5.55 5.13
N ILE A 133 -6.17 -4.84 4.16
CA ILE A 133 -7.37 -5.34 3.48
C ILE A 133 -7.11 -5.63 2.00
N ASP A 134 -7.80 -6.64 1.48
CA ASP A 134 -8.08 -6.77 0.07
C ASP A 134 -9.55 -6.42 -0.15
N GLN A 135 -9.81 -5.42 -0.99
CA GLN A 135 -11.18 -4.97 -1.26
C GLN A 135 -11.99 -6.04 -1.99
N PRO A 136 -13.32 -6.00 -1.96
CA PRO A 136 -14.15 -6.90 -2.76
C PRO A 136 -13.69 -7.01 -4.21
N ARG A 137 -13.72 -8.22 -4.75
CA ARG A 137 -13.33 -8.52 -6.14
C ARG A 137 -11.85 -8.37 -6.44
N ARG A 138 -10.97 -8.43 -5.40
CA ARG A 138 -9.53 -8.31 -5.59
C ARG A 138 -8.74 -9.18 -4.59
N GLY A 139 -7.52 -9.62 -4.98
CA GLY A 139 -6.62 -10.37 -4.12
C GLY A 139 -7.29 -11.58 -3.45
N ASN A 140 -7.17 -11.68 -2.13
CA ASN A 140 -7.80 -12.74 -1.32
C ASN A 140 -9.34 -12.62 -1.24
N ALA A 141 -9.90 -11.48 -1.64
CA ALA A 141 -11.35 -11.22 -1.69
C ALA A 141 -11.93 -11.40 -3.10
N GLY A 142 -11.33 -12.24 -3.94
CA GLY A 142 -11.64 -12.37 -5.36
C GLY A 142 -12.97 -13.04 -5.72
N ARG A 143 -13.82 -13.45 -4.76
CA ARG A 143 -15.16 -13.99 -5.06
C ARG A 143 -16.16 -12.89 -5.36
N SER A 144 -16.42 -12.67 -6.65
CA SER A 144 -17.39 -11.68 -7.13
C SER A 144 -18.80 -12.27 -7.28
N MET A 145 -19.83 -11.47 -6.97
CA MET A 145 -21.24 -11.80 -7.28
C MET A 145 -21.58 -11.57 -8.76
N VAL A 146 -20.70 -10.88 -9.49
CA VAL A 146 -20.86 -10.54 -10.91
C VAL A 146 -19.68 -11.13 -11.69
N GLY A 147 -19.98 -11.85 -12.77
CA GLY A 147 -18.94 -12.42 -13.64
C GLY A 147 -18.19 -11.34 -14.40
N THR A 148 -16.89 -11.57 -14.62
CA THR A 148 -16.03 -10.76 -15.50
C THR A 148 -15.04 -11.66 -16.24
N THR A 149 -14.47 -11.15 -17.32
CA THR A 149 -13.35 -11.79 -18.02
C THR A 149 -12.06 -11.06 -17.63
N ILE A 150 -11.05 -11.82 -17.26
CA ILE A 150 -9.71 -11.30 -16.94
C ILE A 150 -8.83 -11.53 -18.17
N GLU A 151 -8.39 -10.43 -18.80
CA GLU A 151 -7.50 -10.48 -19.94
C GLU A 151 -6.09 -10.02 -19.52
N PRO A 152 -5.01 -10.71 -19.94
CA PRO A 152 -3.66 -10.26 -19.69
C PRO A 152 -3.38 -9.01 -20.55
N THR A 153 -3.26 -7.86 -19.91
CA THR A 153 -3.04 -6.58 -20.61
C THR A 153 -1.62 -6.10 -20.33
N PRO A 154 -0.75 -5.97 -21.37
CA PRO A 154 0.58 -5.42 -21.22
C PRO A 154 0.51 -3.89 -21.14
N ASP A 155 0.55 -3.32 -19.94
CA ASP A 155 0.37 -1.89 -19.67
C ASP A 155 1.36 -1.32 -18.64
N GLU A 156 2.44 -2.04 -18.32
CA GLU A 156 3.42 -1.63 -17.30
C GLU A 156 4.07 -0.28 -17.62
N GLN A 157 4.30 0.06 -18.90
CA GLN A 157 4.88 1.34 -19.32
C GLN A 157 3.91 2.51 -19.06
N LEU A 158 2.61 2.29 -19.21
CA LEU A 158 1.59 3.26 -18.80
C LEU A 158 1.66 3.49 -17.29
N TRP A 159 1.69 2.41 -16.52
CA TRP A 159 1.72 2.50 -15.05
C TRP A 159 3.05 3.03 -14.52
N PHE A 160 4.17 2.82 -15.19
CA PHE A 160 5.44 3.46 -14.86
C PHE A 160 5.31 4.99 -14.87
N GLY A 161 4.65 5.54 -15.89
CA GLY A 161 4.34 6.97 -15.98
C GLY A 161 3.26 7.42 -14.97
N MET A 162 2.15 6.68 -14.89
CA MET A 162 1.05 7.01 -13.96
C MET A 162 1.49 6.96 -12.50
N PHE A 163 2.40 6.08 -12.14
CA PHE A 163 2.97 5.99 -10.81
C PHE A 163 4.13 6.97 -10.57
N ARG A 164 4.43 7.81 -11.56
CA ARG A 164 5.44 8.87 -11.51
C ARG A 164 6.83 8.38 -11.10
N VAL A 165 7.19 7.18 -11.55
CA VAL A 165 8.56 6.67 -11.45
C VAL A 165 9.47 7.36 -12.47
N GLY A 166 8.91 7.73 -13.63
CA GLY A 166 9.60 8.41 -14.72
C GLY A 166 8.73 8.56 -15.96
N VAL A 167 9.37 8.83 -17.08
CA VAL A 167 8.80 8.74 -18.44
C VAL A 167 9.54 7.63 -19.15
N TRP A 168 8.86 6.50 -19.35
CA TRP A 168 9.50 5.28 -19.87
C TRP A 168 10.40 5.52 -21.09
N PRO A 169 11.66 4.98 -21.13
CA PRO A 169 12.26 4.12 -20.10
C PRO A 169 13.04 4.87 -19.00
N ASP A 170 13.01 6.19 -19.00
CA ASP A 170 13.86 7.03 -18.15
C ASP A 170 13.17 7.33 -16.81
N TYR A 171 13.93 7.12 -15.73
CA TYR A 171 13.51 7.51 -14.39
C TYR A 171 13.63 9.02 -14.18
N PHE A 172 12.76 9.60 -13.37
CA PHE A 172 12.94 11.00 -12.99
C PHE A 172 14.23 11.21 -12.18
N ASP A 173 14.85 12.38 -12.37
CA ASP A 173 16.02 12.76 -11.57
C ASP A 173 15.62 12.92 -10.10
N GLY A 174 16.40 12.28 -9.21
CA GLY A 174 16.13 12.34 -7.77
C GLY A 174 14.96 11.49 -7.28
N VAL A 175 14.35 10.66 -8.15
CA VAL A 175 13.21 9.82 -7.75
C VAL A 175 13.59 8.91 -6.57
N GLN A 176 12.72 8.84 -5.57
CA GLN A 176 12.85 8.02 -4.37
C GLN A 176 12.44 6.54 -4.64
N PHE A 177 12.92 6.01 -5.75
CA PHE A 177 12.68 4.65 -6.20
C PHE A 177 14.01 3.97 -6.54
N ALA A 178 14.22 2.73 -6.08
CA ALA A 178 15.43 1.98 -6.43
C ALA A 178 15.39 1.56 -7.91
N ARG A 179 16.43 1.94 -8.67
CA ARG A 179 16.43 1.86 -10.13
C ARG A 179 16.98 0.53 -10.68
N ASP A 180 17.02 -0.50 -9.87
CA ASP A 180 17.45 -1.84 -10.28
C ASP A 180 16.29 -2.66 -10.85
N GLU A 181 16.64 -3.66 -11.66
CA GLU A 181 15.68 -4.51 -12.35
C GLU A 181 14.85 -5.36 -11.38
N ASP A 182 15.43 -5.83 -10.28
CA ASP A 182 14.73 -6.67 -9.31
C ASP A 182 13.64 -5.87 -8.59
N THR A 183 13.93 -4.63 -8.19
CA THR A 183 12.94 -3.70 -7.62
C THR A 183 11.80 -3.43 -8.59
N LEU A 184 12.10 -3.13 -9.87
CA LEU A 184 11.07 -2.89 -10.87
C LEU A 184 10.21 -4.13 -11.12
N ASN A 185 10.81 -5.32 -11.16
CA ASN A 185 10.10 -6.58 -11.26
C ASN A 185 9.16 -6.81 -10.07
N GLN A 186 9.61 -6.57 -8.83
CA GLN A 186 8.77 -6.71 -7.64
C GLN A 186 7.64 -5.68 -7.63
N TYR A 187 7.91 -4.47 -8.11
CA TYR A 187 6.94 -3.39 -8.17
C TYR A 187 5.74 -3.73 -9.07
N PHE A 188 5.99 -4.24 -10.28
CA PHE A 188 4.90 -4.62 -11.19
C PHE A 188 4.25 -5.96 -10.83
N ARG A 189 4.97 -6.90 -10.22
CA ARG A 189 4.41 -8.19 -9.77
C ARG A 189 3.48 -8.09 -8.57
N GLN A 190 3.42 -6.96 -7.88
CA GLN A 190 2.39 -6.72 -6.87
C GLN A 190 1.05 -6.26 -7.48
N MET A 191 0.98 -6.08 -8.79
CA MET A 191 -0.29 -5.78 -9.44
C MET A 191 -1.16 -7.03 -9.57
N THR A 192 -2.47 -6.87 -9.37
CA THR A 192 -3.45 -7.94 -9.42
C THR A 192 -4.74 -7.46 -10.13
N PRO A 193 -5.38 -8.33 -10.93
CA PRO A 193 -6.61 -7.96 -11.63
C PRO A 193 -7.81 -7.88 -10.69
N ASP A 194 -8.84 -7.13 -11.11
CA ASP A 194 -10.19 -7.23 -10.57
C ASP A 194 -10.91 -8.46 -11.11
N THR A 195 -11.64 -9.15 -10.23
CA THR A 195 -12.49 -10.31 -10.57
C THR A 195 -13.96 -9.97 -10.74
N GLY A 196 -14.26 -8.67 -10.82
CA GLY A 196 -15.59 -8.12 -11.06
C GLY A 196 -15.52 -6.62 -11.34
N PRO A 197 -16.62 -6.01 -11.81
CA PRO A 197 -16.65 -4.58 -12.11
C PRO A 197 -16.46 -3.73 -10.84
N PHE A 198 -15.93 -2.53 -11.03
CA PHE A 198 -15.86 -1.52 -9.99
C PHE A 198 -17.26 -1.10 -9.54
N ASP A 199 -17.46 -1.00 -8.22
CA ASP A 199 -18.75 -0.65 -7.61
C ASP A 199 -18.48 0.03 -6.26
N VAL A 200 -18.75 1.33 -6.18
CA VAL A 200 -18.46 2.16 -5.00
C VAL A 200 -19.23 1.66 -3.77
N ASP A 201 -20.50 1.28 -3.94
CA ASP A 201 -21.32 0.84 -2.82
C ASP A 201 -20.86 -0.51 -2.29
N VAL A 202 -20.60 -1.49 -3.16
CA VAL A 202 -20.06 -2.79 -2.75
C VAL A 202 -18.79 -2.65 -1.95
N MET A 203 -17.89 -1.74 -2.37
CA MET A 203 -16.59 -1.56 -1.72
C MET A 203 -16.70 -0.79 -0.42
N SER A 204 -17.46 0.31 -0.39
CA SER A 204 -17.64 1.13 0.82
C SER A 204 -18.52 0.44 1.87
N ASP A 205 -19.54 -0.34 1.47
CA ASP A 205 -20.36 -1.13 2.40
C ASP A 205 -19.53 -2.25 3.06
N ALA A 206 -18.63 -2.89 2.31
CA ALA A 206 -17.74 -3.90 2.88
C ALA A 206 -16.75 -3.29 3.87
N MET A 207 -16.25 -2.07 3.60
CA MET A 207 -15.39 -1.32 4.55
C MET A 207 -16.18 -0.89 5.79
N SER A 208 -17.40 -0.37 5.63
CA SER A 208 -18.29 -0.07 6.75
C SER A 208 -18.53 -1.31 7.63
N ALA A 209 -18.83 -2.46 7.03
CA ALA A 209 -18.98 -3.71 7.77
C ALA A 209 -17.71 -4.19 8.49
N LEU A 210 -16.53 -3.81 8.00
CA LEU A 210 -15.28 -4.05 8.73
C LEU A 210 -15.25 -3.21 10.02
N TYR A 211 -15.54 -1.91 9.93
CA TYR A 211 -15.55 -1.01 11.09
C TYR A 211 -16.66 -1.35 12.08
N ASP A 212 -17.81 -1.84 11.65
CA ASP A 212 -18.84 -2.40 12.55
C ASP A 212 -18.31 -3.57 13.38
N LYS A 213 -17.36 -4.32 12.85
CA LYS A 213 -16.78 -5.49 13.49
C LYS A 213 -15.60 -5.17 14.39
N ILE A 214 -14.72 -4.24 14.00
CA ILE A 214 -13.50 -3.91 14.75
C ILE A 214 -13.66 -2.72 15.70
N GLY A 215 -14.73 -1.92 15.54
CA GLY A 215 -14.92 -0.66 16.26
C GLY A 215 -14.17 0.50 15.64
N GLU A 216 -13.86 1.50 16.45
CA GLU A 216 -13.19 2.72 16.03
C GLU A 216 -11.78 2.46 15.48
N GLY A 217 -11.37 3.25 14.47
CA GLY A 217 -10.04 3.13 13.88
C GLY A 217 -9.72 4.22 12.86
N ILE A 218 -8.49 4.21 12.39
CA ILE A 218 -7.95 5.16 11.42
C ILE A 218 -7.89 4.48 10.05
N LEU A 219 -8.36 5.15 9.01
CA LEU A 219 -8.35 4.61 7.65
C LEU A 219 -7.21 5.22 6.82
N PHE A 220 -6.29 4.38 6.35
CA PHE A 220 -5.31 4.77 5.34
C PHE A 220 -5.79 4.33 3.97
N THR A 221 -5.79 5.24 3.01
CA THR A 221 -6.19 4.98 1.62
C THR A 221 -5.08 5.35 0.66
N HIS A 222 -5.09 4.74 -0.51
CA HIS A 222 -4.16 5.07 -1.58
C HIS A 222 -4.87 5.20 -2.92
N SER A 223 -4.61 6.30 -3.65
CA SER A 223 -5.02 6.47 -5.03
C SER A 223 -6.53 6.26 -5.23
N HIS A 224 -6.90 5.19 -5.90
CA HIS A 224 -8.26 4.74 -6.18
C HIS A 224 -9.13 4.60 -4.90
N SER A 225 -8.56 4.11 -3.80
CA SER A 225 -9.32 3.97 -2.55
C SER A 225 -9.54 5.29 -1.80
N GLY A 226 -8.94 6.40 -2.21
CA GLY A 226 -9.20 7.71 -1.60
C GLY A 226 -10.69 8.06 -1.60
N GLY A 227 -11.32 8.10 -2.78
CA GLY A 227 -12.74 8.36 -2.91
C GLY A 227 -13.64 7.31 -2.27
N LEU A 228 -13.21 6.05 -2.25
CA LEU A 228 -13.91 4.97 -1.55
C LEU A 228 -13.84 5.14 -0.03
N GLY A 229 -12.70 5.64 0.49
CA GLY A 229 -12.52 5.96 1.90
C GLY A 229 -13.51 7.03 2.37
N TRP A 230 -13.70 8.09 1.59
CA TRP A 230 -14.70 9.11 1.91
C TRP A 230 -16.11 8.54 1.86
N SER A 231 -16.42 7.69 0.86
CA SER A 231 -17.71 7.00 0.78
C SER A 231 -17.94 6.07 1.98
N ALA A 232 -16.91 5.43 2.48
CA ALA A 232 -17.00 4.59 3.68
C ALA A 232 -17.20 5.41 4.95
N ALA A 233 -16.49 6.56 5.09
CA ALA A 233 -16.63 7.43 6.25
C ALA A 233 -18.03 8.07 6.32
N MET A 234 -18.64 8.40 5.18
CA MET A 234 -20.04 8.85 5.14
C MET A 234 -21.05 7.78 5.57
N LYS A 235 -20.63 6.52 5.70
CA LYS A 235 -21.49 5.38 6.07
C LYS A 235 -21.20 4.83 7.48
N ASN A 236 -20.10 5.24 8.13
CA ASN A 236 -19.69 4.63 9.40
C ASN A 236 -18.85 5.57 10.28
N ASP A 237 -19.42 5.95 11.40
CA ASP A 237 -18.85 6.90 12.40
C ASP A 237 -17.64 6.30 13.16
N ASN A 238 -17.38 4.99 13.04
CA ASN A 238 -16.19 4.35 13.63
C ASN A 238 -14.91 4.70 12.88
N ILE A 239 -14.98 5.32 11.70
CA ILE A 239 -13.82 5.87 11.00
C ILE A 239 -13.48 7.22 11.66
N ARG A 240 -12.44 7.24 12.50
CA ARG A 240 -12.10 8.38 13.35
C ARG A 240 -11.15 9.38 12.70
N ALA A 241 -10.47 8.98 11.63
CA ALA A 241 -9.61 9.82 10.80
C ALA A 241 -9.30 9.13 9.47
N ILE A 242 -8.93 9.92 8.47
CA ILE A 242 -8.44 9.38 7.19
C ILE A 242 -7.06 9.96 6.88
N VAL A 243 -6.13 9.09 6.49
CA VAL A 243 -4.87 9.47 5.83
C VAL A 243 -4.93 8.97 4.38
N SER A 244 -5.05 9.88 3.43
CA SER A 244 -5.22 9.57 2.02
C SER A 244 -3.96 9.91 1.23
N PHE A 245 -3.26 8.88 0.76
CA PHE A 245 -2.10 9.05 -0.12
C PHE A 245 -2.58 9.15 -1.56
N GLU A 246 -2.32 10.29 -2.21
CA GLU A 246 -2.53 10.45 -3.64
C GLU A 246 -3.95 10.11 -4.12
N PRO A 247 -5.04 10.60 -3.49
CA PRO A 247 -6.39 10.29 -3.94
C PRO A 247 -6.58 10.65 -5.41
N GLY A 248 -7.08 9.69 -6.22
CA GLY A 248 -7.12 9.82 -7.68
C GLY A 248 -8.50 9.99 -8.30
N SER A 249 -9.58 9.77 -7.55
CA SER A 249 -10.95 9.78 -8.09
C SER A 249 -12.01 9.91 -7.00
N ASN A 250 -13.27 10.00 -7.40
CA ASN A 250 -14.45 10.06 -6.52
C ASN A 250 -14.40 11.16 -5.45
N PHE A 251 -13.90 12.35 -5.83
CA PHE A 251 -13.99 13.53 -4.98
C PHE A 251 -15.46 13.94 -4.85
N VAL A 252 -16.01 13.75 -3.66
CA VAL A 252 -17.42 14.04 -3.36
C VAL A 252 -17.60 15.50 -2.99
N PHE A 253 -18.66 16.13 -3.45
CA PHE A 253 -19.00 17.52 -3.14
C PHE A 253 -20.47 17.63 -2.79
N PRO A 254 -20.87 18.61 -1.95
CA PRO A 254 -22.28 18.87 -1.71
C PRO A 254 -23.02 19.19 -3.02
N GLU A 255 -24.26 18.72 -3.15
CA GLU A 255 -25.13 19.11 -4.26
C GLU A 255 -25.16 20.62 -4.43
N GLY A 256 -24.96 21.08 -5.66
CA GLY A 256 -24.90 22.51 -6.01
C GLY A 256 -23.52 23.17 -5.79
N GLN A 257 -22.53 22.45 -5.26
CA GLN A 257 -21.16 22.95 -5.06
C GLN A 257 -20.12 22.10 -5.80
N VAL A 258 -20.53 21.21 -6.67
CA VAL A 258 -19.63 20.41 -7.52
C VAL A 258 -18.88 21.36 -8.45
N PRO A 259 -17.53 21.38 -8.43
CA PRO A 259 -16.75 22.23 -9.33
C PRO A 259 -16.92 21.80 -10.80
N GLU A 260 -16.60 22.73 -11.70
CA GLU A 260 -16.53 22.42 -13.13
C GLU A 260 -15.54 21.26 -13.38
N PRO A 261 -15.82 20.39 -14.32
CA PRO A 261 -14.91 19.31 -14.70
C PRO A 261 -13.51 19.83 -15.08
N LEU A 262 -12.47 19.16 -14.60
CA LEU A 262 -11.08 19.51 -14.90
C LEU A 262 -10.54 18.64 -16.03
N PRO A 263 -10.34 19.18 -17.23
CA PRO A 263 -9.79 18.45 -18.35
C PRO A 263 -8.28 18.28 -18.22
N SER A 264 -7.79 17.08 -18.59
CA SER A 264 -6.39 16.79 -18.80
C SER A 264 -6.17 16.16 -20.17
N SER A 265 -4.92 16.01 -20.59
CA SER A 265 -4.58 15.27 -21.80
C SER A 265 -4.82 13.75 -21.69
N TYR A 266 -5.09 13.25 -20.50
CA TYR A 266 -5.42 11.84 -20.22
C TYR A 266 -6.93 11.59 -20.12
N ASP A 267 -7.61 12.37 -19.29
CA ASP A 267 -9.05 12.23 -19.02
C ASP A 267 -9.66 13.59 -18.59
N THR A 268 -10.94 13.56 -18.25
CA THR A 268 -11.61 14.69 -17.61
C THR A 268 -12.08 14.29 -16.23
N LEU A 269 -11.46 14.84 -15.19
CA LEU A 269 -11.81 14.57 -13.80
C LEU A 269 -13.06 15.37 -13.40
N LYS A 270 -14.02 14.69 -12.78
CA LYS A 270 -15.29 15.28 -12.31
C LYS A 270 -15.47 15.03 -10.84
N GLY A 271 -16.01 16.02 -10.13
CA GLY A 271 -16.55 15.83 -8.79
C GLY A 271 -17.83 14.99 -8.81
N VAL A 272 -18.13 14.36 -7.69
CA VAL A 272 -19.31 13.51 -7.51
C VAL A 272 -20.27 14.22 -6.55
N PRO A 273 -21.53 14.54 -6.93
CA PRO A 273 -22.49 15.13 -6.03
C PRO A 273 -22.94 14.12 -4.95
N VAL A 274 -23.02 14.59 -3.71
CA VAL A 274 -23.64 13.89 -2.59
C VAL A 274 -24.58 14.83 -1.84
N SER A 275 -25.51 14.32 -1.06
CA SER A 275 -26.35 15.17 -0.23
C SER A 275 -25.51 15.96 0.78
N VAL A 276 -25.97 17.16 1.16
CA VAL A 276 -25.28 18.00 2.16
C VAL A 276 -25.18 17.27 3.50
N SER A 277 -26.15 16.41 3.85
CA SER A 277 -26.11 15.61 5.08
C SER A 277 -25.00 14.56 5.06
N GLU A 278 -24.86 13.83 3.97
CA GLU A 278 -23.77 12.85 3.81
C GLU A 278 -22.40 13.53 3.80
N PHE A 279 -22.27 14.66 3.11
CA PHE A 279 -21.01 15.38 3.05
C PHE A 279 -20.56 15.87 4.43
N ARG A 280 -21.47 16.20 5.32
CA ARG A 280 -21.16 16.67 6.68
C ARG A 280 -20.46 15.62 7.53
N GLU A 281 -20.69 14.35 7.33
CA GLU A 281 -19.99 13.28 8.04
C GLU A 281 -18.46 13.37 7.86
N LEU A 282 -18.00 13.93 6.73
CA LEU A 282 -16.58 14.16 6.46
C LEU A 282 -16.02 15.39 7.21
N THR A 283 -16.87 16.25 7.76
CA THR A 283 -16.43 17.42 8.53
C THR A 283 -16.18 17.11 10.01
N ASP A 284 -16.57 15.93 10.48
CA ASP A 284 -16.47 15.53 11.88
C ASP A 284 -15.19 14.77 12.22
N ILE A 285 -14.34 14.50 11.20
CA ILE A 285 -13.10 13.76 11.34
C ILE A 285 -11.91 14.51 10.74
N PRO A 286 -10.71 14.44 11.35
CA PRO A 286 -9.50 14.98 10.74
C PRO A 286 -9.06 14.13 9.54
N ILE A 287 -8.66 14.81 8.46
CA ILE A 287 -8.24 14.17 7.22
C ILE A 287 -6.90 14.73 6.77
N LEU A 288 -5.91 13.85 6.56
CA LEU A 288 -4.64 14.18 5.93
C LEU A 288 -4.63 13.68 4.48
N ILE A 289 -4.31 14.56 3.55
CA ILE A 289 -4.06 14.21 2.15
C ILE A 289 -2.57 14.46 1.85
N VAL A 290 -1.90 13.48 1.28
CA VAL A 290 -0.47 13.57 0.92
C VAL A 290 -0.30 13.31 -0.56
N TYR A 291 0.33 14.27 -1.27
CA TYR A 291 0.76 14.11 -2.66
C TYR A 291 2.29 14.15 -2.77
N GLY A 292 2.85 13.29 -3.60
CA GLY A 292 4.27 13.23 -3.93
C GLY A 292 4.72 14.27 -4.93
N ASP A 293 5.86 14.01 -5.56
CA ASP A 293 6.55 14.90 -6.49
C ASP A 293 6.17 14.62 -7.96
N TYR A 294 6.78 15.35 -8.89
CA TYR A 294 6.65 15.21 -10.35
C TYR A 294 5.22 15.46 -10.86
N ILE A 295 4.46 16.29 -10.17
CA ILE A 295 3.14 16.77 -10.61
C ILE A 295 3.34 18.14 -11.23
N PRO A 296 3.06 18.35 -12.53
CA PRO A 296 3.25 19.62 -13.18
C PRO A 296 2.23 20.66 -12.67
N GLU A 297 2.64 21.91 -12.60
CA GLU A 297 1.74 23.03 -12.26
C GLU A 297 0.88 23.45 -13.46
N GLU A 298 1.44 23.36 -14.67
CA GLU A 298 0.80 23.72 -15.91
C GLU A 298 0.41 22.50 -16.74
N PRO A 299 -0.54 22.62 -17.69
CA PRO A 299 -0.91 21.53 -18.60
C PRO A 299 0.31 20.90 -19.29
N SER A 300 0.37 19.59 -19.31
CA SER A 300 1.47 18.80 -19.89
C SER A 300 0.98 17.97 -21.07
N ASP A 301 1.82 17.90 -22.11
CA ASP A 301 1.61 17.01 -23.26
C ASP A 301 1.88 15.52 -22.92
N ILE A 302 2.40 15.23 -21.70
CA ILE A 302 2.57 13.88 -21.18
C ILE A 302 1.31 13.50 -20.38
N PRO A 303 0.43 12.63 -20.94
CA PRO A 303 -0.88 12.38 -20.35
C PRO A 303 -0.82 11.87 -18.91
N THR A 304 0.16 11.03 -18.58
CA THR A 304 0.32 10.47 -17.22
C THR A 304 0.70 11.52 -16.17
N GLN A 305 1.39 12.58 -16.56
CA GLN A 305 1.71 13.71 -15.68
C GLN A 305 0.52 14.68 -15.56
N ASP A 306 -0.09 15.03 -16.69
CA ASP A 306 -1.23 15.96 -16.71
C ASP A 306 -2.45 15.41 -15.95
N ALA A 307 -2.61 14.11 -15.94
CA ALA A 307 -3.62 13.42 -15.13
C ALA A 307 -3.47 13.75 -13.63
N TRP A 308 -2.24 13.83 -13.10
CA TRP A 308 -2.01 14.14 -11.69
C TRP A 308 -2.13 15.61 -11.38
N ARG A 309 -1.86 16.50 -12.32
CA ARG A 309 -2.10 17.95 -12.18
C ARG A 309 -3.57 18.22 -11.80
N VAL A 310 -4.50 17.68 -12.57
CA VAL A 310 -5.93 17.88 -12.30
C VAL A 310 -6.42 17.17 -11.03
N ARG A 311 -5.76 16.09 -10.63
CA ARG A 311 -6.09 15.37 -9.37
C ARG A 311 -5.66 16.17 -8.15
N LEU A 312 -4.45 16.74 -8.16
CA LEU A 312 -3.98 17.62 -7.09
C LEU A 312 -4.82 18.92 -7.03
N GLU A 313 -5.19 19.49 -8.18
CA GLU A 313 -6.10 20.64 -8.24
C GLU A 313 -7.48 20.32 -7.65
N MET A 314 -8.07 19.17 -8.03
CA MET A 314 -9.36 18.73 -7.49
C MET A 314 -9.29 18.46 -5.99
N ALA A 315 -8.19 17.88 -5.50
CA ALA A 315 -7.98 17.64 -4.07
C ALA A 315 -7.88 18.95 -3.28
N ARG A 316 -7.24 19.98 -3.84
CA ARG A 316 -7.21 21.33 -3.22
C ARG A 316 -8.62 21.92 -3.12
N LYS A 317 -9.43 21.86 -4.19
CA LYS A 317 -10.82 22.30 -4.18
C LYS A 317 -11.67 21.51 -3.17
N TRP A 318 -11.46 20.20 -3.10
CA TRP A 318 -12.16 19.35 -2.16
C TRP A 318 -11.83 19.69 -0.70
N ARG A 319 -10.54 19.82 -0.37
CA ARG A 319 -10.08 20.29 0.95
C ARG A 319 -10.74 21.60 1.34
N ASP A 320 -10.71 22.58 0.43
CA ASP A 320 -11.27 23.91 0.68
C ASP A 320 -12.78 23.81 0.96
N THR A 321 -13.52 23.01 0.18
CA THR A 321 -14.95 22.79 0.39
C THR A 321 -15.25 22.12 1.72
N VAL A 322 -14.50 21.06 2.12
CA VAL A 322 -14.70 20.40 3.43
C VAL A 322 -14.43 21.39 4.57
N ASN A 323 -13.35 22.17 4.48
CA ASN A 323 -12.98 23.15 5.50
C ASN A 323 -13.96 24.34 5.56
N GLU A 324 -14.52 24.78 4.45
CA GLU A 324 -15.60 25.78 4.40
C GLU A 324 -16.88 25.30 5.11
N HIS A 325 -17.12 23.99 5.12
CA HIS A 325 -18.21 23.35 5.86
C HIS A 325 -17.90 23.06 7.33
N GLY A 326 -16.72 23.48 7.82
CA GLY A 326 -16.29 23.34 9.22
C GLY A 326 -15.46 22.11 9.51
N GLY A 327 -14.99 21.39 8.48
CA GLY A 327 -14.12 20.22 8.61
C GLY A 327 -12.64 20.57 8.85
N ASP A 328 -11.84 19.56 9.01
CA ASP A 328 -10.40 19.63 9.30
C ASP A 328 -9.61 18.77 8.30
N VAL A 329 -9.36 19.32 7.12
CA VAL A 329 -8.58 18.67 6.07
C VAL A 329 -7.26 19.41 5.86
N THR A 330 -6.18 18.71 6.13
CA THR A 330 -4.81 19.11 5.78
C THR A 330 -4.38 18.45 4.47
N LEU A 331 -3.91 19.24 3.50
CA LEU A 331 -3.32 18.73 2.26
C LEU A 331 -1.85 19.13 2.21
N ILE A 332 -0.98 18.14 2.09
CA ILE A 332 0.45 18.29 1.94
C ILE A 332 0.86 17.83 0.54
N HIS A 333 1.40 18.74 -0.26
CA HIS A 333 2.18 18.41 -1.44
C HIS A 333 3.65 18.37 -0.99
N LEU A 334 4.26 17.21 -0.97
CA LEU A 334 5.57 16.98 -0.34
C LEU A 334 6.68 17.94 -0.78
N PRO A 335 6.78 18.34 -2.07
CA PRO A 335 7.74 19.37 -2.49
C PRO A 335 7.57 20.72 -1.80
N ASP A 336 6.34 21.10 -1.43
CA ASP A 336 6.07 22.40 -0.78
C ASP A 336 6.70 22.48 0.63
N ILE A 337 7.00 21.33 1.23
CA ILE A 337 7.67 21.22 2.54
C ILE A 337 9.12 20.69 2.44
N GLY A 338 9.69 20.66 1.22
CA GLY A 338 11.07 20.27 0.97
C GLY A 338 11.34 18.76 0.95
N ILE A 339 10.30 17.92 0.89
CA ILE A 339 10.40 16.48 0.68
C ILE A 339 10.18 16.21 -0.81
N THR A 340 11.23 15.79 -1.51
CA THR A 340 11.22 15.69 -2.98
C THR A 340 11.53 14.29 -3.47
N GLY A 341 11.18 14.01 -4.73
CA GLY A 341 11.45 12.75 -5.41
C GLY A 341 10.44 11.66 -5.16
N ASN A 342 9.37 11.91 -4.39
CA ASN A 342 8.38 10.89 -4.08
C ASN A 342 7.51 10.56 -5.28
N THR A 343 7.33 9.27 -5.51
CA THR A 343 6.45 8.71 -6.54
C THR A 343 4.99 8.76 -6.11
N HIS A 344 4.13 8.08 -6.87
CA HIS A 344 2.74 7.84 -6.48
C HIS A 344 2.59 6.95 -5.23
N PHE A 345 3.68 6.37 -4.73
CA PHE A 345 3.70 5.47 -3.57
C PHE A 345 4.60 6.02 -2.46
N PRO A 346 4.34 7.21 -1.90
CA PRO A 346 5.23 7.82 -0.92
C PRO A 346 5.47 6.93 0.30
N PHE A 347 4.51 6.07 0.66
CA PHE A 347 4.62 5.09 1.73
C PHE A 347 5.55 3.89 1.41
N SER A 348 5.97 3.74 0.15
CA SER A 348 6.84 2.65 -0.35
C SER A 348 8.19 3.16 -0.87
N ASP A 349 8.32 4.46 -1.12
CA ASP A 349 9.52 5.12 -1.62
C ASP A 349 10.72 4.98 -0.67
N LEU A 350 11.93 5.28 -1.15
CA LEU A 350 13.18 5.14 -0.38
C LEU A 350 13.18 5.90 0.95
N ASN A 351 12.42 6.98 1.03
CA ASN A 351 12.25 7.81 2.22
C ASN A 351 10.95 7.49 3.00
N ASN A 352 10.36 6.31 2.86
CA ASN A 352 9.08 5.94 3.46
C ASN A 352 9.03 6.10 4.99
N VAL A 353 10.16 5.99 5.68
CA VAL A 353 10.24 6.26 7.13
C VAL A 353 9.92 7.72 7.43
N GLN A 354 10.46 8.66 6.64
CA GLN A 354 10.16 10.09 6.77
C GLN A 354 8.67 10.39 6.54
N ILE A 355 8.05 9.69 5.58
CA ILE A 355 6.61 9.82 5.33
C ILE A 355 5.80 9.24 6.50
N ALA A 356 6.24 8.11 7.07
CA ALA A 356 5.60 7.55 8.25
C ALA A 356 5.73 8.47 9.49
N ASP A 357 6.84 9.20 9.63
CA ASP A 357 7.02 10.18 10.70
C ASP A 357 6.07 11.36 10.54
N LEU A 358 5.94 11.91 9.31
CA LEU A 358 4.97 12.97 8.99
C LEU A 358 3.52 12.55 9.33
N VAL A 359 3.13 11.32 8.97
CA VAL A 359 1.81 10.80 9.34
C VAL A 359 1.66 10.65 10.85
N THR A 360 2.69 10.17 11.55
CA THR A 360 2.66 10.02 13.00
C THR A 360 2.51 11.37 13.72
N GLU A 361 3.15 12.42 13.19
CA GLU A 361 2.99 13.79 13.71
C GLU A 361 1.54 14.25 13.59
N PHE A 362 0.92 14.10 12.40
CA PHE A 362 -0.51 14.40 12.20
C PHE A 362 -1.41 13.62 13.18
N LEU A 363 -1.18 12.31 13.36
CA LEU A 363 -1.98 11.50 14.29
C LEU A 363 -1.83 11.98 15.73
N SER A 364 -0.63 12.40 16.14
CA SER A 364 -0.35 12.91 17.48
C SER A 364 -0.99 14.29 17.72
N GLU A 365 -0.93 15.18 16.74
CA GLU A 365 -1.59 16.51 16.81
C GLU A 365 -3.11 16.39 17.03
N HIS A 366 -3.73 15.34 16.48
CA HIS A 366 -5.15 15.05 16.62
C HIS A 366 -5.48 14.06 17.76
N GLN A 367 -4.50 13.69 18.61
CA GLN A 367 -4.65 12.78 19.75
C GLN A 367 -5.19 11.39 19.35
N LEU A 368 -4.79 10.90 18.15
CA LEU A 368 -5.19 9.61 17.60
C LEU A 368 -4.15 8.51 17.87
N ASP A 369 -3.13 8.82 18.62
CA ASP A 369 -1.99 7.95 18.93
C ASP A 369 -1.92 7.54 20.42
N GLN A 370 -3.06 7.49 21.10
CA GLN A 370 -3.19 7.11 22.53
C GLN A 370 -3.01 5.61 22.75
#